data_afd1413939551da839e5b74eecb826fd
#
_entry.id   afd1413939551da839e5b74eecb826fd
#
_cell.length_a   1.000
_cell.length_b   1.000
_cell.length_c   1.000
_cell.angle_alpha   90.00
_cell.angle_beta   90.00
_cell.angle_gamma   90.00
#
_symmetry.space_group_name_H-M   'P 1'
#
loop_
_entity.id
_entity.type
_entity.pdbx_description
1 polymer ?
#
loop_
_entity_poly.entity_id
_entity_poly.type
_entity_poly.pdbx_seq_one_letter_code
_entity_poly.pdbx_strand_id
1 'polypeptide(L)'
;MKNLYIKILLGILIVVSCSKESDEMINQSISEVDQQISSTDASNTTSGTTTSGNSSTNTSSGTTSTNTSSQNETFDRGTILSNYSENIIIPRYTIFKSSMDNLKNSIETFKSNPNSDNYDLLQNDWIDAYKKWQYVEMFNISKAEEIMYNLKMNTYPASKERIDNNIDIEQSDLSNPNDWAAQGFPSLDYMMHGIAENKDAVIELYSSNSKYGNYLSTLGNLMSDVTNSVVEDWSSYKETFNTSTENTATSAFNMMVNDFVYYFEKGLRTNKIGIPAGRFSSLPLPEKIEAYYYSKNGFGNLSKALVLEARQAATDFFTGSNSEGVKGPSYSSYLDYLET
;
A
#
# COMPACT_ATOMS: atom_id res chain seq x y z
N MET A 1 7.54 -25.16 -8.03
CA MET A 1 6.40 -24.39 -8.61
C MET A 1 5.04 -24.98 -8.28
N LYS A 2 4.78 -26.28 -8.46
CA LYS A 2 3.47 -26.90 -8.10
C LYS A 2 3.10 -26.76 -6.61
N ASN A 3 4.03 -26.90 -5.69
CA ASN A 3 3.75 -26.83 -4.25
C ASN A 3 3.47 -25.40 -3.75
N LEU A 4 4.01 -24.36 -4.42
CA LEU A 4 3.74 -22.98 -4.06
C LEU A 4 2.30 -22.58 -4.41
N TYR A 5 1.79 -23.03 -5.56
CA TYR A 5 0.39 -22.82 -5.96
C TYR A 5 -0.60 -23.53 -5.03
N ILE A 6 -0.23 -24.70 -4.50
CA ILE A 6 -1.08 -25.47 -3.57
C ILE A 6 -1.15 -24.77 -2.20
N LYS A 7 -0.04 -24.23 -1.69
CA LYS A 7 0.00 -23.50 -0.40
C LYS A 7 -0.77 -22.17 -0.48
N ILE A 8 -0.64 -21.43 -1.57
CA ILE A 8 -1.44 -20.23 -1.84
C ILE A 8 -2.92 -20.59 -2.02
N LEU A 9 -3.22 -21.71 -2.70
CA LEU A 9 -4.60 -22.18 -2.90
C LEU A 9 -5.24 -22.69 -1.60
N LEU A 10 -4.49 -23.32 -0.71
CA LEU A 10 -4.99 -23.81 0.60
C LEU A 10 -5.26 -22.63 1.56
N GLY A 11 -4.41 -21.60 1.57
CA GLY A 11 -4.68 -20.34 2.26
C GLY A 11 -5.93 -19.64 1.75
N ILE A 12 -6.18 -19.69 0.43
CA ILE A 12 -7.36 -19.14 -0.24
C ILE A 12 -8.62 -19.96 0.07
N LEU A 13 -8.53 -21.28 0.23
CA LEU A 13 -9.70 -22.15 0.50
C LEU A 13 -10.29 -21.92 1.90
N ILE A 14 -9.48 -21.55 2.87
CA ILE A 14 -9.96 -21.21 4.23
C ILE A 14 -10.74 -19.89 4.23
N VAL A 15 -10.41 -18.97 3.32
CA VAL A 15 -11.07 -17.65 3.21
C VAL A 15 -12.36 -17.71 2.33
N VAL A 16 -12.44 -18.63 1.38
CA VAL A 16 -13.64 -18.77 0.50
C VAL A 16 -14.88 -19.30 1.23
N SER A 17 -14.72 -19.92 2.41
CA SER A 17 -15.86 -20.36 3.24
C SER A 17 -16.60 -19.22 3.96
N CYS A 18 -16.04 -17.99 4.01
CA CYS A 18 -16.59 -16.85 4.78
C CYS A 18 -17.21 -15.74 3.91
N SER A 19 -17.40 -15.91 2.61
CA SER A 19 -17.70 -14.79 1.71
C SER A 19 -19.12 -14.21 1.75
N LYS A 20 -20.04 -14.78 2.54
CA LYS A 20 -21.38 -14.19 2.76
C LYS A 20 -21.56 -13.58 4.14
N GLU A 21 -20.79 -14.05 5.13
CA GLU A 21 -20.82 -13.48 6.49
C GLU A 21 -19.87 -12.28 6.67
N SER A 22 -18.84 -12.15 5.83
CA SER A 22 -17.88 -11.06 5.95
C SER A 22 -18.43 -9.68 5.55
N ASP A 23 -19.34 -9.61 4.60
CA ASP A 23 -19.93 -8.32 4.18
C ASP A 23 -20.94 -7.80 5.24
N GLU A 24 -21.63 -8.70 5.95
CA GLU A 24 -22.48 -8.32 7.09
C GLU A 24 -21.66 -7.94 8.32
N MET A 25 -20.54 -8.64 8.60
CA MET A 25 -19.65 -8.31 9.72
C MET A 25 -18.90 -6.99 9.50
N ILE A 26 -18.49 -6.67 8.28
CA ILE A 26 -17.83 -5.39 7.98
C ILE A 26 -18.81 -4.23 8.15
N ASN A 27 -20.04 -4.35 7.69
CA ASN A 27 -21.07 -3.33 7.88
C ASN A 27 -21.49 -3.20 9.35
N GLN A 28 -21.49 -4.27 10.11
CA GLN A 28 -21.75 -4.26 11.55
C GLN A 28 -20.61 -3.63 12.33
N SER A 29 -19.34 -3.91 11.98
CA SER A 29 -18.16 -3.28 12.60
C SER A 29 -18.10 -1.78 12.35
N ILE A 30 -18.47 -1.32 11.16
CA ILE A 30 -18.54 0.12 10.84
C ILE A 30 -19.63 0.80 11.68
N SER A 31 -20.80 0.16 11.88
CA SER A 31 -21.88 0.72 12.69
C SER A 31 -21.56 0.72 14.20
N GLU A 32 -20.74 -0.21 14.68
CA GLU A 32 -20.30 -0.28 16.09
C GLU A 32 -19.21 0.75 16.39
N VAL A 33 -18.34 1.07 15.45
CA VAL A 33 -17.34 2.14 15.58
C VAL A 33 -18.00 3.52 15.62
N ASP A 34 -19.03 3.77 14.83
CA ASP A 34 -19.80 5.00 14.88
C ASP A 34 -20.60 5.17 16.18
N GLN A 35 -21.00 4.08 16.85
CA GLN A 35 -21.64 4.12 18.15
C GLN A 35 -20.66 4.29 19.32
N GLN A 36 -19.42 3.81 19.21
CA GLN A 36 -18.40 3.99 20.24
C GLN A 36 -17.84 5.41 20.30
N ILE A 37 -17.81 6.13 19.19
CA ILE A 37 -17.40 7.55 19.14
C ILE A 37 -18.43 8.46 19.84
N SER A 38 -19.68 8.02 19.99
CA SER A 38 -20.76 8.78 20.62
C SER A 38 -20.92 8.59 22.12
N SER A 39 -20.16 7.69 22.77
CA SER A 39 -20.41 7.29 24.17
C SER A 39 -19.24 7.44 25.14
N THR A 40 -18.21 8.24 24.81
CA THR A 40 -17.15 8.58 25.75
C THR A 40 -17.34 9.96 26.35
N ASP A 41 -18.34 10.06 27.25
CA ASP A 41 -18.28 11.06 28.32
C ASP A 41 -19.00 10.50 29.56
N ALA A 42 -18.33 10.62 30.70
CA ALA A 42 -18.80 10.51 32.10
C ALA A 42 -18.39 9.29 32.93
N SER A 43 -17.50 9.63 33.87
CA SER A 43 -17.42 9.29 35.33
C SER A 43 -16.91 7.92 35.77
N ASN A 44 -15.72 7.90 36.24
CA ASN A 44 -15.13 8.01 37.60
C ASN A 44 -15.84 7.22 38.73
N THR A 45 -15.11 6.38 39.44
CA THR A 45 -14.95 6.19 40.91
C THR A 45 -14.80 4.75 41.38
N THR A 46 -13.65 4.46 41.96
CA THR A 46 -13.29 3.97 43.32
C THR A 46 -13.42 2.49 43.70
N SER A 47 -12.26 1.93 44.05
CA SER A 47 -11.87 1.28 45.30
C SER A 47 -12.22 -0.19 45.57
N GLY A 48 -11.18 -0.94 46.04
CA GLY A 48 -11.38 -2.04 46.97
C GLY A 48 -10.42 -3.23 46.89
N THR A 49 -9.27 -3.11 47.45
CA THR A 49 -8.42 -3.94 48.34
C THR A 49 -8.96 -5.33 48.75
N THR A 50 -8.14 -6.39 48.71
CA THR A 50 -7.52 -7.22 49.76
C THR A 50 -7.15 -8.62 49.26
N THR A 51 -5.89 -8.97 49.34
CA THR A 51 -5.03 -9.74 50.25
C THR A 51 -5.29 -11.23 50.45
N SER A 52 -4.15 -11.93 50.48
CA SER A 52 -3.75 -13.21 51.15
C SER A 52 -3.72 -14.42 50.22
N GLY A 53 -2.60 -15.06 49.89
CA GLY A 53 -1.53 -15.54 50.80
C GLY A 53 -1.74 -16.99 51.15
N ASN A 54 -1.00 -17.91 50.57
CA ASN A 54 -0.32 -18.90 51.40
C ASN A 54 0.69 -19.76 50.62
N SER A 55 1.81 -19.94 51.26
CA SER A 55 2.98 -20.77 50.96
C SER A 55 2.72 -22.21 51.36
N SER A 56 3.23 -23.19 50.63
CA SER A 56 3.65 -24.46 51.20
C SER A 56 4.72 -25.14 50.36
N THR A 57 5.87 -25.21 50.91
CA THR A 57 7.02 -26.07 50.59
C THR A 57 6.66 -27.53 50.72
N ASN A 58 7.15 -28.40 49.81
CA ASN A 58 7.73 -29.66 50.24
C ASN A 58 8.75 -30.25 49.24
N THR A 59 9.72 -30.87 49.83
CA THR A 59 11.04 -31.28 49.39
C THR A 59 11.03 -32.72 48.81
N SER A 60 11.93 -32.94 47.86
CA SER A 60 12.78 -34.13 47.65
C SER A 60 12.21 -35.40 46.99
N SER A 61 12.75 -35.75 45.84
CA SER A 61 13.66 -36.94 45.68
C SER A 61 14.07 -37.09 44.22
N GLY A 62 15.35 -37.25 43.99
CA GLY A 62 15.93 -37.32 42.65
C GLY A 62 15.61 -38.59 41.90
N THR A 63 15.50 -38.44 40.63
CA THR A 63 15.78 -39.48 39.64
C THR A 63 16.42 -38.78 38.46
N THR A 64 17.65 -39.12 38.15
CA THR A 64 18.40 -38.67 37.02
C THR A 64 17.75 -39.24 35.75
N SER A 65 16.87 -38.46 35.17
CA SER A 65 16.42 -38.68 33.78
C SER A 65 17.21 -37.70 32.91
N THR A 66 18.03 -38.23 32.04
CA THR A 66 18.61 -37.51 30.91
C THR A 66 17.47 -36.91 30.10
N ASN A 67 17.04 -35.70 30.48
CA ASN A 67 16.18 -34.90 29.61
C ASN A 67 17.04 -34.44 28.45
N THR A 68 16.87 -35.10 27.32
CA THR A 68 17.03 -34.43 26.04
C THR A 68 15.99 -33.29 26.02
N SER A 69 16.40 -32.12 26.43
CA SER A 69 15.60 -30.91 26.26
C SER A 69 15.46 -30.69 24.76
N SER A 70 14.36 -31.14 24.18
CA SER A 70 13.81 -30.48 22.97
C SER A 70 13.61 -29.02 23.38
N GLN A 71 14.58 -28.18 23.04
CA GLN A 71 14.38 -26.75 23.03
C GLN A 71 13.22 -26.53 22.05
N ASN A 72 12.04 -26.16 22.55
CA ASN A 72 11.03 -25.49 21.76
C ASN A 72 11.70 -24.19 21.34
N GLU A 73 12.39 -24.20 20.19
CA GLU A 73 12.88 -22.98 19.59
C GLU A 73 11.66 -22.13 19.25
N THR A 74 11.44 -21.08 20.04
CA THR A 74 10.40 -20.12 19.75
C THR A 74 10.81 -19.36 18.49
N PHE A 75 9.95 -19.33 17.49
CA PHE A 75 10.22 -18.61 16.27
C PHE A 75 10.41 -17.11 16.57
N ASP A 76 11.53 -16.57 16.13
CA ASP A 76 11.86 -15.16 16.33
C ASP A 76 11.17 -14.28 15.26
N ARG A 77 10.05 -13.65 15.63
CA ARG A 77 9.31 -12.72 14.77
C ARG A 77 10.11 -11.45 14.44
N GLY A 78 11.05 -11.05 15.29
CA GLY A 78 11.92 -9.89 15.08
C GLY A 78 12.81 -10.07 13.85
N THR A 79 13.25 -11.29 13.55
CA THR A 79 14.02 -11.56 12.34
C THR A 79 13.23 -11.34 11.06
N ILE A 80 11.91 -11.62 11.07
CA ILE A 80 11.03 -11.30 9.94
C ILE A 80 10.89 -9.78 9.78
N LEU A 81 10.60 -9.06 10.88
CA LEU A 81 10.43 -7.62 10.84
C LEU A 81 11.71 -6.92 10.38
N SER A 82 12.88 -7.37 10.86
CA SER A 82 14.17 -6.86 10.41
C SER A 82 14.41 -7.11 8.92
N ASN A 83 14.12 -8.33 8.43
CA ASN A 83 14.21 -8.60 6.99
C ASN A 83 13.26 -7.70 6.18
N TYR A 84 12.03 -7.52 6.65
CA TYR A 84 11.08 -6.67 5.95
C TYR A 84 11.51 -5.22 5.92
N SER A 85 11.89 -4.63 7.05
CA SER A 85 12.30 -3.22 7.10
C SER A 85 13.59 -2.96 6.33
N GLU A 86 14.62 -3.80 6.53
CA GLU A 86 15.98 -3.53 6.04
C GLU A 86 16.20 -3.96 4.60
N ASN A 87 15.59 -5.08 4.18
CA ASN A 87 15.88 -5.68 2.88
C ASN A 87 14.74 -5.50 1.87
N ILE A 88 13.53 -5.11 2.32
CA ILE A 88 12.37 -5.00 1.43
C ILE A 88 11.79 -3.58 1.46
N ILE A 89 11.27 -3.11 2.59
CA ILE A 89 10.48 -1.88 2.65
C ILE A 89 11.33 -0.64 2.37
N ILE A 90 12.37 -0.42 3.17
CA ILE A 90 13.24 0.76 3.05
C ILE A 90 13.94 0.81 1.69
N PRO A 91 14.54 -0.28 1.17
CA PRO A 91 15.11 -0.27 -0.18
C PRO A 91 14.09 0.03 -1.28
N ARG A 92 12.87 -0.52 -1.22
CA ARG A 92 11.82 -0.25 -2.20
C ARG A 92 11.34 1.18 -2.17
N TYR A 93 11.16 1.75 -0.98
CA TYR A 93 10.86 3.18 -0.85
C TYR A 93 12.00 4.07 -1.36
N THR A 94 13.26 3.69 -1.15
CA THR A 94 14.42 4.43 -1.67
C THR A 94 14.43 4.43 -3.20
N ILE A 95 14.18 3.28 -3.83
CA ILE A 95 14.09 3.14 -5.28
C ILE A 95 12.89 3.94 -5.82
N PHE A 96 11.74 3.84 -5.15
CA PHE A 96 10.55 4.57 -5.53
C PHE A 96 10.74 6.09 -5.42
N LYS A 97 11.32 6.56 -4.30
CA LYS A 97 11.65 7.99 -4.13
C LYS A 97 12.52 8.52 -5.26
N SER A 98 13.56 7.78 -5.66
CA SER A 98 14.41 8.17 -6.78
C SER A 98 13.61 8.32 -8.09
N SER A 99 12.66 7.42 -8.35
CA SER A 99 11.79 7.56 -9.52
C SER A 99 10.80 8.72 -9.43
N MET A 100 10.35 9.06 -8.22
CA MET A 100 9.53 10.25 -7.99
C MET A 100 10.31 11.55 -8.19
N ASP A 101 11.59 11.58 -7.80
CA ASP A 101 12.48 12.72 -8.06
C ASP A 101 12.68 12.92 -9.57
N ASN A 102 12.88 11.83 -10.34
CA ASN A 102 12.95 11.89 -11.80
C ASN A 102 11.65 12.39 -12.41
N LEU A 103 10.52 11.83 -12.00
CA LEU A 103 9.18 12.26 -12.48
C LEU A 103 8.93 13.74 -12.20
N LYS A 104 9.24 14.22 -10.99
CA LYS A 104 9.13 15.64 -10.65
C LYS A 104 9.99 16.52 -11.57
N ASN A 105 11.23 16.10 -11.84
CA ASN A 105 12.15 16.83 -12.72
C ASN A 105 11.64 16.85 -14.18
N SER A 106 11.13 15.75 -14.70
CA SER A 106 10.56 15.70 -16.05
C SER A 106 9.27 16.50 -16.17
N ILE A 107 8.45 16.56 -15.13
CA ILE A 107 7.29 17.46 -15.05
C ILE A 107 7.73 18.92 -15.20
N GLU A 108 8.70 19.38 -14.41
CA GLU A 108 9.19 20.77 -14.48
C GLU A 108 9.87 21.08 -15.83
N THR A 109 10.55 20.10 -16.41
CA THR A 109 11.16 20.21 -17.74
C THR A 109 10.09 20.37 -18.81
N PHE A 110 9.07 19.52 -18.83
CA PHE A 110 7.97 19.62 -19.78
C PHE A 110 7.15 20.91 -19.59
N LYS A 111 6.85 21.30 -18.34
CA LYS A 111 6.18 22.57 -18.02
C LYS A 111 6.92 23.78 -18.58
N SER A 112 8.25 23.81 -18.44
CA SER A 112 9.07 24.95 -18.88
C SER A 112 9.28 25.00 -20.40
N ASN A 113 9.24 23.86 -21.06
CA ASN A 113 9.47 23.71 -22.52
C ASN A 113 8.64 22.56 -23.07
N PRO A 114 7.32 22.75 -23.28
CA PRO A 114 6.46 21.72 -23.87
C PRO A 114 6.88 21.39 -25.29
N ASN A 115 7.40 20.20 -25.51
CA ASN A 115 7.76 19.65 -26.81
C ASN A 115 7.71 18.12 -26.80
N SER A 116 7.86 17.48 -27.94
CA SER A 116 7.73 16.03 -28.09
C SER A 116 8.71 15.25 -27.24
N ASP A 117 9.98 15.67 -27.19
CA ASP A 117 11.03 14.95 -26.45
C ASP A 117 10.80 15.02 -24.94
N ASN A 118 10.44 16.19 -24.43
CA ASN A 118 10.14 16.39 -23.02
C ASN A 118 8.84 15.69 -22.59
N TYR A 119 7.85 15.59 -23.50
CA TYR A 119 6.65 14.79 -23.27
C TYR A 119 7.00 13.30 -23.13
N ASP A 120 7.83 12.77 -24.04
CA ASP A 120 8.24 11.37 -24.00
C ASP A 120 9.06 11.04 -22.75
N LEU A 121 9.93 11.96 -22.33
CA LEU A 121 10.67 11.84 -21.07
C LEU A 121 9.71 11.77 -19.87
N LEU A 122 8.78 12.72 -19.79
CA LEU A 122 7.75 12.76 -18.74
C LEU A 122 6.93 11.46 -18.69
N GLN A 123 6.47 10.99 -19.86
CA GLN A 123 5.72 9.75 -19.98
C GLN A 123 6.51 8.53 -19.48
N ASN A 124 7.79 8.44 -19.85
CA ASN A 124 8.66 7.34 -19.46
C ASN A 124 8.92 7.36 -17.94
N ASP A 125 9.19 8.52 -17.36
CA ASP A 125 9.41 8.67 -15.91
C ASP A 125 8.13 8.37 -15.12
N TRP A 126 6.95 8.77 -15.62
CA TRP A 126 5.67 8.42 -15.03
C TRP A 126 5.41 6.91 -15.06
N ILE A 127 5.68 6.22 -16.19
CA ILE A 127 5.55 4.76 -16.28
C ILE A 127 6.49 4.07 -15.29
N ASP A 128 7.75 4.51 -15.21
CA ASP A 128 8.75 3.94 -14.31
C ASP A 128 8.34 4.11 -12.83
N ALA A 129 7.95 5.33 -12.43
CA ALA A 129 7.49 5.61 -11.09
C ALA A 129 6.21 4.82 -10.75
N TYR A 130 5.25 4.71 -11.68
CA TYR A 130 4.00 3.97 -11.44
C TYR A 130 4.22 2.46 -11.28
N LYS A 131 5.20 1.87 -11.98
CA LYS A 131 5.60 0.48 -11.75
C LYS A 131 6.24 0.30 -10.38
N LYS A 132 7.12 1.22 -9.96
CA LYS A 132 7.77 1.16 -8.65
C LYS A 132 6.81 1.42 -7.50
N TRP A 133 5.77 2.22 -7.72
CA TRP A 133 4.66 2.39 -6.79
C TRP A 133 4.03 1.04 -6.39
N GLN A 134 3.89 0.11 -7.31
CA GLN A 134 3.31 -1.21 -7.06
C GLN A 134 4.06 -2.02 -5.99
N TYR A 135 5.34 -1.70 -5.76
CA TYR A 135 6.19 -2.37 -4.76
C TYR A 135 6.12 -1.73 -3.37
N VAL A 136 5.52 -0.56 -3.24
CA VAL A 136 5.39 0.15 -1.95
C VAL A 136 3.94 0.38 -1.53
N GLU A 137 3.00 0.29 -2.45
CA GLU A 137 1.56 0.54 -2.21
C GLU A 137 0.98 -0.28 -1.05
N MET A 138 1.49 -1.50 -0.83
CA MET A 138 1.00 -2.39 0.23
C MET A 138 1.44 -1.97 1.64
N PHE A 139 2.43 -1.09 1.79
CA PHE A 139 2.98 -0.72 3.09
C PHE A 139 2.27 0.51 3.67
N ASN A 140 1.01 0.31 4.06
CA ASN A 140 0.18 1.37 4.65
C ASN A 140 0.34 1.41 6.17
N ILE A 141 1.56 1.67 6.64
CA ILE A 141 1.94 1.64 8.06
C ILE A 141 2.62 2.95 8.45
N SER A 142 2.51 3.35 9.75
CA SER A 142 3.10 4.56 10.32
C SER A 142 2.72 5.81 9.53
N LYS A 143 3.66 6.61 9.05
CA LYS A 143 3.41 7.86 8.31
C LYS A 143 2.56 7.65 7.07
N ALA A 144 2.69 6.52 6.36
CA ALA A 144 1.88 6.25 5.17
C ALA A 144 0.37 6.14 5.50
N GLU A 145 0.02 5.50 6.62
CA GLU A 145 -1.34 5.45 7.13
C GLU A 145 -1.81 6.83 7.61
N GLU A 146 -1.01 7.50 8.46
CA GLU A 146 -1.32 8.80 9.05
C GLU A 146 -1.70 9.85 7.99
N ILE A 147 -0.95 9.91 6.89
CA ILE A 147 -1.18 10.92 5.84
C ILE A 147 -2.11 10.48 4.72
N MET A 148 -2.74 9.31 4.84
CA MET A 148 -3.59 8.70 3.78
C MET A 148 -2.83 8.57 2.44
N TYR A 149 -1.58 8.08 2.51
CA TYR A 149 -0.65 8.07 1.39
C TYR A 149 -1.21 7.39 0.15
N ASN A 150 -1.79 6.18 0.29
CA ASN A 150 -2.37 5.43 -0.82
C ASN A 150 -3.47 6.20 -1.56
N LEU A 151 -4.33 6.91 -0.82
CA LEU A 151 -5.43 7.68 -1.40
C LEU A 151 -4.91 8.90 -2.16
N LYS A 152 -3.85 9.55 -1.67
CA LYS A 152 -3.23 10.68 -2.36
C LYS A 152 -2.47 10.26 -3.62
N MET A 153 -1.89 9.06 -3.60
CA MET A 153 -1.04 8.61 -4.70
C MET A 153 -1.80 7.88 -5.81
N ASN A 154 -2.89 7.14 -5.48
CA ASN A 154 -3.45 6.20 -6.43
C ASN A 154 -4.97 6.00 -6.31
N THR A 155 -5.74 7.08 -6.19
CA THR A 155 -7.21 7.02 -6.27
C THR A 155 -7.67 7.02 -7.72
N TYR A 156 -8.25 5.90 -8.19
CA TYR A 156 -8.80 5.77 -9.55
C TYR A 156 -10.26 5.27 -9.55
N PRO A 157 -11.06 5.65 -10.56
CA PRO A 157 -10.70 6.51 -11.70
C PRO A 157 -10.45 7.97 -11.27
N ALA A 158 -9.59 8.67 -12.00
CA ALA A 158 -9.42 10.12 -11.82
C ALA A 158 -10.72 10.86 -12.15
N SER A 159 -11.02 11.90 -11.38
CA SER A 159 -12.18 12.77 -11.62
C SER A 159 -11.81 13.90 -12.59
N LYS A 160 -12.08 13.67 -13.89
CA LYS A 160 -11.89 14.67 -14.94
C LYS A 160 -12.51 16.02 -14.56
N GLU A 161 -13.77 16.02 -14.15
CA GLU A 161 -14.51 17.24 -13.79
C GLU A 161 -13.81 18.03 -12.68
N ARG A 162 -13.29 17.34 -11.67
CA ARG A 162 -12.59 17.99 -10.57
C ARG A 162 -11.21 18.50 -10.99
N ILE A 163 -10.48 17.77 -11.82
CA ILE A 163 -9.19 18.21 -12.35
C ILE A 163 -9.39 19.46 -13.20
N ASP A 164 -10.34 19.45 -14.14
CA ASP A 164 -10.64 20.59 -15.00
C ASP A 164 -11.02 21.81 -14.17
N ASN A 165 -11.89 21.65 -13.16
CA ASN A 165 -12.25 22.74 -12.25
C ASN A 165 -11.04 23.28 -11.47
N ASN A 166 -10.19 22.40 -10.94
CA ASN A 166 -9.00 22.79 -10.20
C ASN A 166 -8.01 23.59 -11.08
N ILE A 167 -7.89 23.22 -12.36
CA ILE A 167 -7.10 23.98 -13.34
C ILE A 167 -7.71 25.35 -13.56
N ASP A 168 -9.02 25.43 -13.78
CA ASP A 168 -9.72 26.69 -14.08
C ASP A 168 -9.58 27.72 -12.95
N ILE A 169 -9.72 27.28 -11.70
CA ILE A 169 -9.59 28.13 -10.51
C ILE A 169 -8.16 28.24 -9.98
N GLU A 170 -7.20 27.60 -10.66
CA GLU A 170 -5.77 27.54 -10.27
C GLU A 170 -5.57 27.02 -8.84
N GLN A 171 -6.31 25.95 -8.48
CA GLN A 171 -6.21 25.29 -7.18
C GLN A 171 -4.86 24.63 -7.00
N SER A 172 -4.15 25.00 -5.93
CA SER A 172 -2.85 24.42 -5.58
C SER A 172 -2.86 23.63 -4.27
N ASP A 173 -3.87 23.85 -3.40
CA ASP A 173 -4.06 23.07 -2.17
C ASP A 173 -5.03 21.90 -2.43
N LEU A 174 -4.49 20.69 -2.52
CA LEU A 174 -5.23 19.44 -2.71
C LEU A 174 -5.32 18.61 -1.42
N SER A 175 -5.24 19.26 -0.25
CA SER A 175 -5.29 18.59 1.05
C SER A 175 -6.70 18.06 1.39
N ASN A 176 -7.74 18.61 0.77
CA ASN A 176 -9.12 18.19 1.00
C ASN A 176 -9.33 16.75 0.49
N PRO A 177 -9.92 15.83 1.29
CA PRO A 177 -10.25 14.47 0.85
C PRO A 177 -11.06 14.38 -0.45
N ASN A 178 -11.87 15.41 -0.75
CA ASN A 178 -12.59 15.47 -2.02
C ASN A 178 -11.67 15.58 -3.24
N ASP A 179 -10.41 15.97 -3.08
CA ASP A 179 -9.42 16.09 -4.17
C ASP A 179 -8.58 14.82 -4.39
N TRP A 180 -8.80 13.75 -3.62
CA TRP A 180 -8.04 12.51 -3.83
C TRP A 180 -8.17 11.94 -5.24
N ALA A 181 -9.35 12.07 -5.87
CA ALA A 181 -9.55 11.66 -7.27
C ALA A 181 -9.04 12.70 -8.30
N ALA A 182 -8.44 13.80 -7.83
CA ALA A 182 -7.83 14.82 -8.68
C ALA A 182 -6.32 14.95 -8.45
N GLN A 183 -5.69 13.95 -7.81
CA GLN A 183 -4.26 13.92 -7.55
C GLN A 183 -3.68 12.50 -7.78
N GLY A 184 -2.37 12.36 -7.68
CA GLY A 184 -1.69 11.08 -7.83
C GLY A 184 -1.51 10.61 -9.27
N PHE A 185 -1.08 9.35 -9.41
CA PHE A 185 -0.77 8.74 -10.71
C PHE A 185 -1.93 8.77 -11.71
N PRO A 186 -3.20 8.51 -11.30
CA PRO A 186 -4.32 8.55 -12.24
C PRO A 186 -4.63 9.95 -12.76
N SER A 187 -4.38 10.99 -11.96
CA SER A 187 -4.54 12.37 -12.41
C SER A 187 -3.43 12.79 -13.37
N LEU A 188 -2.20 12.34 -13.15
CA LEU A 188 -1.12 12.51 -14.14
C LEU A 188 -1.43 11.79 -15.46
N ASP A 189 -2.02 10.59 -15.39
CA ASP A 189 -2.51 9.88 -16.58
C ASP A 189 -3.50 10.72 -17.38
N TYR A 190 -4.50 11.30 -16.71
CA TYR A 190 -5.47 12.19 -17.37
C TYR A 190 -4.78 13.44 -17.97
N MET A 191 -3.90 14.10 -17.23
CA MET A 191 -3.19 15.30 -17.64
C MET A 191 -2.30 15.09 -18.87
N MET A 192 -1.75 13.89 -19.04
CA MET A 192 -0.90 13.55 -20.19
C MET A 192 -1.67 12.90 -21.34
N HIS A 193 -2.62 12.03 -21.04
CA HIS A 193 -3.19 11.14 -22.05
C HIS A 193 -4.70 11.33 -22.24
N GLY A 194 -5.37 12.09 -21.37
CA GLY A 194 -6.83 12.24 -21.39
C GLY A 194 -7.35 13.65 -21.60
N ILE A 195 -6.49 14.66 -21.43
CA ILE A 195 -6.90 16.08 -21.42
C ILE A 195 -7.09 16.64 -22.83
N ALA A 196 -6.45 16.05 -23.84
CA ALA A 196 -6.59 16.40 -25.25
C ALA A 196 -6.62 15.14 -26.13
N GLU A 197 -6.90 15.29 -27.43
CA GLU A 197 -7.16 14.16 -28.33
C GLU A 197 -5.91 13.31 -28.62
N ASN A 198 -4.74 13.95 -28.62
CA ASN A 198 -3.47 13.31 -28.96
C ASN A 198 -2.28 14.09 -28.39
N LYS A 199 -1.08 13.53 -28.50
CA LYS A 199 0.17 14.10 -27.99
C LYS A 199 0.42 15.54 -28.44
N ASP A 200 0.24 15.83 -29.74
CA ASP A 200 0.51 17.15 -30.29
C ASP A 200 -0.47 18.20 -29.71
N ALA A 201 -1.73 17.83 -29.56
CA ALA A 201 -2.74 18.68 -28.94
C ALA A 201 -2.47 18.92 -27.44
N VAL A 202 -1.92 17.93 -26.73
CA VAL A 202 -1.44 18.13 -25.34
C VAL A 202 -0.31 19.13 -25.32
N ILE A 203 0.72 18.99 -26.17
CA ILE A 203 1.86 19.90 -26.23
C ILE A 203 1.41 21.32 -26.55
N GLU A 204 0.50 21.50 -27.52
CA GLU A 204 -0.07 22.80 -27.87
C GLU A 204 -0.82 23.43 -26.70
N LEU A 205 -1.63 22.63 -25.98
CA LEU A 205 -2.39 23.07 -24.81
C LEU A 205 -1.46 23.61 -23.72
N TYR A 206 -0.40 22.86 -23.39
CA TYR A 206 0.57 23.28 -22.37
C TYR A 206 1.42 24.48 -22.81
N SER A 207 1.70 24.60 -24.10
CA SER A 207 2.43 25.74 -24.67
C SER A 207 1.59 27.03 -24.67
N SER A 208 0.28 26.91 -24.87
CA SER A 208 -0.63 28.04 -24.99
C SER A 208 -1.21 28.53 -23.67
N ASN A 209 -1.26 27.68 -22.64
CA ASN A 209 -1.89 28.00 -21.36
C ASN A 209 -1.13 27.40 -20.17
N SER A 210 -0.46 28.27 -19.44
CA SER A 210 0.37 27.91 -18.28
C SER A 210 -0.37 27.24 -17.12
N LYS A 211 -1.70 27.37 -17.01
CA LYS A 211 -2.51 26.75 -15.94
C LYS A 211 -2.36 25.23 -15.90
N TYR A 212 -2.27 24.59 -17.09
CA TYR A 212 -2.06 23.14 -17.19
C TYR A 212 -0.70 22.72 -16.64
N GLY A 213 0.36 23.43 -17.02
CA GLY A 213 1.70 23.19 -16.47
C GLY A 213 1.81 23.46 -14.99
N ASN A 214 1.10 24.49 -14.47
CA ASN A 214 1.07 24.76 -13.05
C ASN A 214 0.39 23.65 -12.25
N TYR A 215 -0.76 23.14 -12.73
CA TYR A 215 -1.45 22.05 -12.07
C TYR A 215 -0.64 20.74 -12.13
N LEU A 216 -0.03 20.42 -13.26
CA LEU A 216 0.87 19.28 -13.41
C LEU A 216 2.03 19.34 -12.39
N SER A 217 2.65 20.52 -12.24
CA SER A 217 3.70 20.79 -11.25
C SER A 217 3.19 20.63 -9.80
N THR A 218 1.98 21.09 -9.50
CA THR A 218 1.33 20.90 -8.20
C THR A 218 1.20 19.40 -7.87
N LEU A 219 0.75 18.57 -8.83
CA LEU A 219 0.65 17.12 -8.65
C LEU A 219 2.02 16.49 -8.36
N GLY A 220 3.03 16.82 -9.16
CA GLY A 220 4.38 16.28 -9.00
C GLY A 220 5.01 16.65 -7.66
N ASN A 221 4.84 17.90 -7.23
CA ASN A 221 5.32 18.37 -5.93
C ASN A 221 4.63 17.65 -4.78
N LEU A 222 3.30 17.58 -4.77
CA LEU A 222 2.54 16.89 -3.74
C LEU A 222 2.97 15.42 -3.61
N MET A 223 3.05 14.69 -4.72
CA MET A 223 3.44 13.28 -4.73
C MET A 223 4.88 13.08 -4.21
N SER A 224 5.79 13.97 -4.58
CA SER A 224 7.17 13.96 -4.08
C SER A 224 7.22 14.26 -2.58
N ASP A 225 6.50 15.26 -2.09
CA ASP A 225 6.52 15.69 -0.69
C ASP A 225 5.93 14.62 0.24
N VAL A 226 4.80 14.00 -0.12
CA VAL A 226 4.22 12.91 0.67
C VAL A 226 5.12 11.66 0.65
N THR A 227 5.79 11.37 -0.48
CA THR A 227 6.77 10.27 -0.57
C THR A 227 7.97 10.53 0.32
N ASN A 228 8.51 11.74 0.32
CA ASN A 228 9.62 12.13 1.20
C ASN A 228 9.25 11.97 2.67
N SER A 229 8.04 12.40 3.06
CA SER A 229 7.57 12.26 4.45
C SER A 229 7.52 10.80 4.91
N VAL A 230 7.09 9.87 4.03
CA VAL A 230 7.07 8.43 4.35
C VAL A 230 8.49 7.85 4.44
N VAL A 231 9.37 8.22 3.51
CA VAL A 231 10.78 7.75 3.52
C VAL A 231 11.54 8.24 4.75
N GLU A 232 11.35 9.50 5.13
CA GLU A 232 11.97 10.10 6.31
C GLU A 232 11.49 9.44 7.60
N ASP A 233 10.20 9.12 7.70
CA ASP A 233 9.62 8.44 8.87
C ASP A 233 10.30 7.09 9.12
N TRP A 234 10.56 6.31 8.10
CA TRP A 234 11.21 5.00 8.22
C TRP A 234 12.60 5.07 8.87
N SER A 235 13.30 6.21 8.80
CA SER A 235 14.59 6.38 9.46
C SER A 235 14.49 6.35 10.99
N SER A 236 13.37 6.78 11.55
CA SER A 236 13.09 6.80 12.99
C SER A 236 12.19 5.63 13.43
N TYR A 237 11.25 5.20 12.58
CA TYR A 237 10.27 4.16 12.91
C TYR A 237 10.85 2.73 12.85
N LYS A 238 11.90 2.50 12.07
CA LYS A 238 12.49 1.16 11.84
C LYS A 238 12.77 0.39 13.14
N GLU A 239 13.38 1.03 14.13
CA GLU A 239 13.71 0.37 15.40
C GLU A 239 12.45 -0.06 16.17
N THR A 240 11.46 0.82 16.25
CA THR A 240 10.16 0.51 16.85
C THR A 240 9.47 -0.62 16.12
N PHE A 241 9.49 -0.60 14.79
CA PHE A 241 8.93 -1.66 13.96
C PHE A 241 9.60 -3.01 14.21
N ASN A 242 10.94 -3.08 14.20
CA ASN A 242 11.70 -4.33 14.34
C ASN A 242 11.51 -5.00 15.70
N THR A 243 11.27 -4.22 16.75
CA THR A 243 11.12 -4.72 18.14
C THR A 243 9.66 -5.01 18.53
N SER A 244 8.69 -4.65 17.68
CA SER A 244 7.25 -4.83 17.96
C SER A 244 6.75 -6.22 17.57
N THR A 245 7.13 -7.23 18.38
CA THR A 245 6.95 -8.66 18.08
C THR A 245 5.83 -9.34 18.88
N GLU A 246 5.15 -8.59 19.74
CA GLU A 246 4.13 -9.09 20.65
C GLU A 246 2.94 -9.69 19.87
N ASN A 247 2.21 -10.59 20.54
CA ASN A 247 0.97 -11.12 19.96
C ASN A 247 -0.24 -10.25 20.35
N THR A 248 -0.22 -9.00 19.91
CA THR A 248 -1.28 -8.01 20.11
C THR A 248 -1.78 -7.46 18.78
N ALA A 249 -3.00 -6.95 18.75
CA ALA A 249 -3.57 -6.36 17.52
C ALA A 249 -2.76 -5.15 17.00
N THR A 250 -2.03 -4.46 17.88
CA THR A 250 -1.26 -3.26 17.59
C THR A 250 0.23 -3.52 17.35
N SER A 251 0.69 -4.77 17.45
CA SER A 251 2.09 -5.10 17.14
C SER A 251 2.36 -4.96 15.64
N ALA A 252 3.56 -4.52 15.30
CA ALA A 252 3.96 -4.36 13.89
C ALA A 252 3.83 -5.67 13.11
N PHE A 253 4.16 -6.82 13.74
CA PHE A 253 4.02 -8.13 13.10
C PHE A 253 2.57 -8.41 12.70
N ASN A 254 1.61 -8.23 13.60
CA ASN A 254 0.19 -8.52 13.34
C ASN A 254 -0.45 -7.46 12.42
N MET A 255 -0.09 -6.18 12.57
CA MET A 255 -0.55 -5.11 11.68
C MET A 255 -0.12 -5.38 10.23
N MET A 256 1.15 -5.73 10.00
CA MET A 256 1.66 -6.06 8.68
C MET A 256 0.97 -7.28 8.04
N VAL A 257 0.61 -8.30 8.84
CA VAL A 257 -0.19 -9.44 8.33
C VAL A 257 -1.56 -8.96 7.87
N ASN A 258 -2.24 -8.14 8.67
CA ASN A 258 -3.57 -7.63 8.35
C ASN A 258 -3.53 -6.73 7.10
N ASP A 259 -2.57 -5.82 7.02
CA ASP A 259 -2.39 -4.94 5.86
C ASP A 259 -2.07 -5.71 4.59
N PHE A 260 -1.22 -6.74 4.70
CA PHE A 260 -0.90 -7.59 3.56
C PHE A 260 -2.13 -8.36 3.05
N VAL A 261 -2.92 -8.95 3.95
CA VAL A 261 -4.16 -9.66 3.58
C VAL A 261 -5.17 -8.69 2.98
N TYR A 262 -5.35 -7.52 3.60
CA TYR A 262 -6.24 -6.47 3.09
C TYR A 262 -5.79 -5.99 1.70
N TYR A 263 -4.51 -5.70 1.51
CA TYR A 263 -3.97 -5.30 0.21
C TYR A 263 -4.20 -6.38 -0.85
N PHE A 264 -3.87 -7.64 -0.52
CA PHE A 264 -4.03 -8.75 -1.45
C PHE A 264 -5.50 -8.90 -1.90
N GLU A 265 -6.44 -8.87 -0.96
CA GLU A 265 -7.87 -9.05 -1.23
C GLU A 265 -8.52 -7.80 -1.83
N LYS A 266 -8.30 -6.63 -1.24
CA LYS A 266 -8.95 -5.38 -1.66
C LYS A 266 -8.16 -4.66 -2.73
N GLY A 267 -6.87 -4.41 -2.50
CA GLY A 267 -6.01 -3.68 -3.43
C GLY A 267 -5.80 -4.44 -4.74
N LEU A 268 -5.21 -5.63 -4.65
CA LEU A 268 -4.83 -6.40 -5.82
C LEU A 268 -6.02 -7.15 -6.45
N ARG A 269 -6.62 -8.10 -5.71
CA ARG A 269 -7.64 -8.99 -6.28
C ARG A 269 -8.93 -8.25 -6.66
N THR A 270 -9.44 -7.41 -5.79
CA THR A 270 -10.71 -6.71 -6.01
C THR A 270 -10.54 -5.50 -6.93
N ASN A 271 -9.71 -4.52 -6.54
CA ASN A 271 -9.66 -3.24 -7.24
C ASN A 271 -8.97 -3.35 -8.59
N LYS A 272 -7.78 -3.96 -8.64
CA LYS A 272 -6.99 -4.01 -9.89
C LYS A 272 -7.51 -5.02 -10.92
N ILE A 273 -8.25 -6.07 -10.49
CA ILE A 273 -8.68 -7.16 -11.36
C ILE A 273 -10.20 -7.33 -11.35
N GLY A 274 -10.79 -7.57 -10.20
CA GLY A 274 -12.16 -8.05 -10.07
C GLY A 274 -13.23 -7.04 -10.49
N ILE A 275 -13.07 -5.77 -10.09
CA ILE A 275 -13.98 -4.69 -10.48
C ILE A 275 -13.90 -4.43 -11.98
N PRO A 276 -12.71 -4.20 -12.57
CA PRO A 276 -12.61 -4.02 -14.03
C PRO A 276 -13.17 -5.19 -14.85
N ALA A 277 -12.97 -6.42 -14.38
CA ALA A 277 -13.46 -7.63 -15.04
C ALA A 277 -14.96 -7.91 -14.82
N GLY A 278 -15.68 -7.07 -14.06
CA GLY A 278 -17.10 -7.28 -13.76
C GLY A 278 -17.39 -8.39 -12.76
N ARG A 279 -16.38 -8.82 -11.95
CA ARG A 279 -16.58 -9.88 -10.95
C ARG A 279 -17.48 -9.44 -9.81
N PHE A 280 -17.44 -8.15 -9.47
CA PHE A 280 -18.19 -7.53 -8.37
C PHE A 280 -19.24 -6.50 -8.84
N SER A 281 -19.58 -6.54 -10.12
CA SER A 281 -20.60 -5.71 -10.75
C SER A 281 -21.36 -6.53 -11.81
N SER A 282 -22.53 -6.07 -12.25
CA SER A 282 -23.31 -6.72 -13.29
C SER A 282 -22.65 -6.69 -14.68
N LEU A 283 -21.75 -5.74 -14.89
CA LEU A 283 -20.98 -5.56 -16.13
C LEU A 283 -19.52 -5.24 -15.82
N PRO A 284 -18.56 -5.54 -16.72
CA PRO A 284 -17.20 -5.02 -16.64
C PRO A 284 -17.18 -3.50 -16.55
N LEU A 285 -16.24 -2.96 -15.74
CA LEU A 285 -16.01 -1.52 -15.56
C LEU A 285 -14.59 -1.19 -16.04
N PRO A 286 -14.36 -1.18 -17.36
CA PRO A 286 -13.01 -1.05 -17.93
C PRO A 286 -12.34 0.30 -17.63
N GLU A 287 -13.11 1.32 -17.24
CA GLU A 287 -12.61 2.63 -16.82
C GLU A 287 -12.04 2.61 -15.39
N LYS A 288 -12.33 1.57 -14.61
CA LYS A 288 -11.83 1.42 -13.23
C LYS A 288 -10.53 0.62 -13.19
N ILE A 289 -9.56 1.06 -13.97
CA ILE A 289 -8.20 0.52 -14.03
C ILE A 289 -7.17 1.61 -13.82
N GLU A 290 -6.00 1.21 -13.35
CA GLU A 290 -4.83 2.09 -13.34
C GLU A 290 -4.39 2.37 -14.78
N ALA A 291 -3.83 3.55 -15.04
CA ALA A 291 -3.38 3.97 -16.37
C ALA A 291 -4.48 3.85 -17.46
N TYR A 292 -5.70 4.29 -17.11
CA TYR A 292 -6.87 4.18 -18.00
C TYR A 292 -6.71 4.97 -19.28
N TYR A 293 -6.33 6.25 -19.20
CA TYR A 293 -6.22 7.12 -20.37
C TYR A 293 -5.06 6.70 -21.28
N TYR A 294 -3.94 6.30 -20.71
CA TYR A 294 -2.81 5.72 -21.43
C TYR A 294 -3.24 4.49 -22.25
N SER A 295 -3.95 3.58 -21.61
CA SER A 295 -4.42 2.34 -22.26
C SER A 295 -5.51 2.61 -23.30
N LYS A 296 -6.48 3.49 -22.99
CA LYS A 296 -7.60 3.84 -23.85
C LYS A 296 -7.13 4.52 -25.16
N ASN A 297 -6.11 5.37 -25.07
CA ASN A 297 -5.62 6.14 -26.23
C ASN A 297 -4.53 5.43 -27.02
N GLY A 298 -4.34 4.13 -26.80
CA GLY A 298 -3.52 3.27 -27.65
C GLY A 298 -2.02 3.31 -27.40
N PHE A 299 -1.54 3.92 -26.29
CA PHE A 299 -0.12 3.93 -25.94
C PHE A 299 0.37 2.55 -25.46
N GLY A 300 -0.52 1.65 -25.03
CA GLY A 300 -0.19 0.30 -24.62
C GLY A 300 -1.07 -0.23 -23.49
N ASN A 301 -0.77 -1.43 -23.00
CA ASN A 301 -1.49 -2.06 -21.89
C ASN A 301 -0.71 -1.94 -20.58
N LEU A 302 -0.55 -0.72 -20.08
CA LEU A 302 0.19 -0.45 -18.86
C LEU A 302 -0.56 -1.00 -17.63
N SER A 303 -1.89 -0.93 -17.60
CA SER A 303 -2.70 -1.47 -16.49
C SER A 303 -2.37 -2.95 -16.21
N LYS A 304 -2.25 -3.78 -17.26
CA LYS A 304 -1.83 -5.17 -17.08
C LYS A 304 -0.42 -5.30 -16.52
N ALA A 305 0.52 -4.46 -16.97
CA ALA A 305 1.88 -4.47 -16.45
C ALA A 305 1.90 -4.11 -14.97
N LEU A 306 1.15 -3.07 -14.54
CA LEU A 306 1.03 -2.67 -13.14
C LEU A 306 0.47 -3.80 -12.26
N VAL A 307 -0.56 -4.51 -12.71
CA VAL A 307 -1.10 -5.69 -11.99
C VAL A 307 -0.05 -6.79 -11.84
N LEU A 308 0.78 -7.02 -12.86
CA LEU A 308 1.85 -8.04 -12.78
C LEU A 308 2.96 -7.62 -11.81
N GLU A 309 3.34 -6.34 -11.77
CA GLU A 309 4.28 -5.80 -10.79
C GLU A 309 3.70 -5.90 -9.37
N ALA A 310 2.44 -5.52 -9.16
CA ALA A 310 1.75 -5.63 -7.88
C ALA A 310 1.69 -7.08 -7.36
N ARG A 311 1.41 -8.04 -8.25
CA ARG A 311 1.44 -9.46 -7.93
C ARG A 311 2.85 -9.94 -7.56
N GLN A 312 3.87 -9.48 -8.30
CA GLN A 312 5.26 -9.81 -7.97
C GLN A 312 5.65 -9.23 -6.62
N ALA A 313 5.31 -7.97 -6.35
CA ALA A 313 5.55 -7.31 -5.08
C ALA A 313 4.92 -8.07 -3.89
N ALA A 314 3.67 -8.53 -4.03
CA ALA A 314 2.99 -9.32 -3.01
C ALA A 314 3.66 -10.70 -2.82
N THR A 315 4.12 -11.34 -3.90
CA THR A 315 4.85 -12.61 -3.84
C THR A 315 6.19 -12.45 -3.13
N ASP A 316 6.94 -11.41 -3.47
CA ASP A 316 8.24 -11.12 -2.87
C ASP A 316 8.10 -10.86 -1.37
N PHE A 317 7.12 -10.05 -0.99
CA PHE A 317 6.86 -9.77 0.41
C PHE A 317 6.50 -11.04 1.20
N PHE A 318 5.55 -11.84 0.71
CA PHE A 318 5.15 -13.09 1.35
C PHE A 318 6.33 -14.07 1.51
N THR A 319 7.23 -14.14 0.53
CA THR A 319 8.39 -15.05 0.53
C THR A 319 9.65 -14.44 1.14
N GLY A 320 9.60 -13.16 1.57
CA GLY A 320 10.72 -12.44 2.16
C GLY A 320 11.83 -12.09 1.16
N SER A 321 11.50 -11.99 -0.14
CA SER A 321 12.49 -11.74 -1.20
C SER A 321 12.72 -10.24 -1.36
N ASN A 322 13.98 -9.83 -1.41
CA ASN A 322 14.36 -8.46 -1.77
C ASN A 322 14.27 -8.22 -3.29
N SER A 323 14.66 -7.02 -3.75
CA SER A 323 14.66 -6.64 -5.16
C SER A 323 15.63 -7.46 -6.04
N GLU A 324 16.61 -8.12 -5.44
CA GLU A 324 17.59 -8.98 -6.12
C GLU A 324 17.16 -10.46 -6.12
N GLY A 325 16.01 -10.77 -5.49
CA GLY A 325 15.50 -12.13 -5.35
C GLY A 325 16.14 -12.93 -4.21
N VAL A 326 16.94 -12.29 -3.35
CA VAL A 326 17.52 -12.92 -2.17
C VAL A 326 16.43 -13.02 -1.10
N LYS A 327 16.25 -14.24 -0.56
CA LYS A 327 15.22 -14.55 0.44
C LYS A 327 15.76 -14.43 1.85
N GLY A 328 14.96 -13.80 2.72
CA GLY A 328 15.16 -13.75 4.17
C GLY A 328 13.98 -14.36 4.94
N PRO A 329 14.01 -14.29 6.28
CA PRO A 329 12.89 -14.68 7.14
C PRO A 329 11.59 -13.97 6.70
N SER A 330 10.46 -14.69 6.70
CA SER A 330 9.24 -14.24 6.06
C SER A 330 7.98 -14.88 6.65
N TYR A 331 6.80 -14.42 6.24
CA TYR A 331 5.55 -15.09 6.57
C TYR A 331 5.50 -16.52 6.02
N SER A 332 6.08 -16.79 4.85
CA SER A 332 6.19 -18.16 4.33
C SER A 332 7.00 -19.05 5.27
N SER A 333 8.15 -18.57 5.75
CA SER A 333 8.99 -19.34 6.70
C SER A 333 8.33 -19.47 8.07
N TYR A 334 7.53 -18.51 8.50
CA TYR A 334 6.76 -18.59 9.74
C TYR A 334 5.64 -19.64 9.63
N LEU A 335 4.95 -19.72 8.50
CA LEU A 335 3.94 -20.76 8.27
C LEU A 335 4.58 -22.16 8.20
N ASP A 336 5.74 -22.29 7.56
CA ASP A 336 6.48 -23.56 7.51
C ASP A 336 6.87 -24.01 8.94
N TYR A 337 7.24 -23.10 9.84
CA TYR A 337 7.50 -23.40 11.25
C TYR A 337 6.24 -23.83 12.02
N LEU A 338 5.08 -23.23 11.75
CA LEU A 338 3.83 -23.57 12.42
C LEU A 338 3.26 -24.94 12.01
N GLU A 339 3.64 -25.45 10.83
CA GLU A 339 3.21 -26.77 10.33
C GLU A 339 4.09 -27.92 10.86
N THR A 340 5.21 -27.64 11.53
CA THR A 340 6.13 -28.63 12.12
C THR A 340 5.83 -28.88 13.59
#